data_e9f8b2b81cac21e8b90ca32ef8a39889
#
_entry.id   e9f8b2b81cac21e8b90ca32ef8a39889
#
_cell.length_a   1.000
_cell.length_b   1.000
_cell.length_c   1.000
_cell.angle_alpha   90.00
_cell.angle_beta   90.00
_cell.angle_gamma   90.00
#
_symmetry.space_group_name_H-M   'P 1'
#
loop_
_entity.id
_entity.type
_entity.pdbx_description
1 polymer ?
#
loop_
_entity_poly.entity_id
_entity_poly.type
_entity_poly.pdbx_seq_one_letter_code
_entity_poly.pdbx_strand_id
1 'polypeptide(L)'
;MKTIAGKQGKIARMLSGAEAIEIKATIPGAQIDNALTRFDLTIDNDEERYIYFFDTPGLDLLEAGIIARARRTVGDEHDSTIKFRPVVPEEVSKEWRKYRGFKIEADASEKGVVKSASFTMPVNKGVIKAVAAGDKHIAKLFTKEQEAFLAEMGSKPIDFSSLTILGPLQAHRWKFEVPACPWEITAELWRREDGARL
;
A
#
# COMPACT_ATOMS: atom_id res chain seq x y z
N MET A 1 -37.03 11.31 6.89
CA MET A 1 -36.00 12.27 6.49
C MET A 1 -34.80 12.39 7.45
N LYS A 2 -34.95 12.28 8.79
CA LYS A 2 -33.81 12.35 9.74
C LYS A 2 -32.73 11.26 9.57
N THR A 3 -33.07 10.07 9.06
CA THR A 3 -32.15 8.93 8.96
C THR A 3 -31.10 9.07 7.85
N ILE A 4 -31.43 9.69 6.71
CA ILE A 4 -30.52 9.88 5.56
C ILE A 4 -29.48 10.97 5.90
N ALA A 5 -29.91 12.10 6.42
CA ALA A 5 -29.01 13.20 6.83
C ALA A 5 -28.00 12.75 7.92
N GLY A 6 -28.42 11.89 8.86
CA GLY A 6 -27.56 11.32 9.88
C GLY A 6 -26.50 10.38 9.31
N LYS A 7 -26.84 9.55 8.30
CA LYS A 7 -25.89 8.66 7.60
C LYS A 7 -24.88 9.45 6.77
N GLN A 8 -25.33 10.47 6.03
CA GLN A 8 -24.44 11.33 5.25
C GLN A 8 -23.44 12.08 6.13
N GLY A 9 -23.86 12.63 7.25
CA GLY A 9 -22.99 13.29 8.21
C GLY A 9 -21.97 12.34 8.88
N LYS A 10 -22.31 11.05 9.05
CA LYS A 10 -21.39 10.03 9.53
C LYS A 10 -20.33 9.70 8.48
N ILE A 11 -20.74 9.48 7.23
CA ILE A 11 -19.81 9.20 6.11
C ILE A 11 -18.87 10.39 5.91
N ALA A 12 -19.37 11.61 5.86
CA ALA A 12 -18.54 12.81 5.72
C ALA A 12 -17.46 12.92 6.80
N ARG A 13 -17.79 12.59 8.05
CA ARG A 13 -16.80 12.55 9.15
C ARG A 13 -15.77 11.44 9.00
N MET A 14 -16.19 10.26 8.54
CA MET A 14 -15.28 9.13 8.32
C MET A 14 -14.26 9.44 7.21
N LEU A 15 -14.61 10.27 6.23
CA LEU A 15 -13.77 10.64 5.09
C LEU A 15 -13.02 11.97 5.30
N SER A 16 -13.34 12.73 6.36
CA SER A 16 -12.72 14.03 6.63
C SER A 16 -11.20 13.93 6.73
N GLY A 17 -10.49 14.87 6.09
CA GLY A 17 -9.03 14.96 6.09
C GLY A 17 -8.31 14.01 5.13
N ALA A 18 -9.01 13.07 4.48
CA ALA A 18 -8.45 12.25 3.41
C ALA A 18 -8.48 13.01 2.07
N GLU A 19 -7.44 12.82 1.26
CA GLU A 19 -7.29 13.39 -0.08
C GLU A 19 -7.86 12.48 -1.16
N ALA A 20 -7.92 11.18 -0.86
CA ALA A 20 -8.47 10.16 -1.74
C ALA A 20 -9.23 9.09 -0.93
N ILE A 21 -10.15 8.42 -1.61
CA ILE A 21 -10.90 7.29 -1.06
C ILE A 21 -10.60 6.09 -1.94
N GLU A 22 -10.15 5.00 -1.34
CA GLU A 22 -9.98 3.72 -1.99
C GLU A 22 -11.03 2.73 -1.44
N ILE A 23 -11.89 2.22 -2.33
CA ILE A 23 -12.86 1.19 -1.96
C ILE A 23 -12.24 -0.17 -2.26
N LYS A 24 -12.13 -1.02 -1.24
CA LYS A 24 -11.47 -2.32 -1.31
C LYS A 24 -12.46 -3.45 -1.06
N ALA A 25 -12.40 -4.45 -1.93
CA ALA A 25 -13.06 -5.75 -1.72
C ALA A 25 -12.03 -6.87 -1.85
N THR A 26 -12.15 -7.88 -1.01
CA THR A 26 -11.30 -9.08 -1.07
C THR A 26 -12.09 -10.20 -1.72
N ILE A 27 -11.53 -10.80 -2.75
CA ILE A 27 -12.11 -11.98 -3.41
C ILE A 27 -11.68 -13.23 -2.63
N PRO A 28 -12.60 -14.06 -2.13
CA PRO A 28 -12.24 -15.31 -1.46
C PRO A 28 -11.44 -16.23 -2.38
N GLY A 29 -10.44 -16.94 -1.84
CA GLY A 29 -9.54 -17.80 -2.61
C GLY A 29 -10.24 -18.78 -3.56
N ALA A 30 -11.36 -19.38 -3.13
CA ALA A 30 -12.18 -20.29 -3.95
C ALA A 30 -12.84 -19.61 -5.16
N GLN A 31 -12.87 -18.27 -5.22
CA GLN A 31 -13.52 -17.51 -6.31
C GLN A 31 -12.50 -16.78 -7.21
N ILE A 32 -11.21 -16.88 -6.93
CA ILE A 32 -10.17 -16.18 -7.70
C ILE A 32 -10.27 -16.55 -9.19
N ASP A 33 -10.27 -17.84 -9.54
CA ASP A 33 -10.28 -18.27 -10.93
C ASP A 33 -11.56 -17.84 -11.68
N ASN A 34 -12.69 -17.85 -10.98
CA ASN A 34 -13.95 -17.35 -11.52
C ASN A 34 -13.90 -15.84 -11.78
N ALA A 35 -13.32 -15.06 -10.86
CA ALA A 35 -13.14 -13.62 -11.03
C ALA A 35 -12.20 -13.30 -12.20
N LEU A 36 -11.06 -13.98 -12.29
CA LEU A 36 -10.11 -13.81 -13.41
C LEU A 36 -10.79 -14.07 -14.75
N THR A 37 -11.51 -15.18 -14.88
CA THR A 37 -12.25 -15.53 -16.11
C THR A 37 -13.34 -14.51 -16.43
N ARG A 38 -14.12 -14.09 -15.42
CA ARG A 38 -15.26 -13.18 -15.63
C ARG A 38 -14.85 -11.80 -16.11
N PHE A 39 -13.69 -11.32 -15.70
CA PHE A 39 -13.17 -10.00 -16.05
C PHE A 39 -12.06 -10.04 -17.11
N ASP A 40 -11.81 -11.21 -17.71
CA ASP A 40 -10.77 -11.45 -18.71
C ASP A 40 -9.38 -10.97 -18.26
N LEU A 41 -9.03 -11.28 -17.02
CA LEU A 41 -7.76 -10.90 -16.40
C LEU A 41 -6.73 -12.00 -16.65
N THR A 42 -5.82 -11.75 -17.59
CA THR A 42 -4.77 -12.69 -17.98
C THR A 42 -3.39 -12.13 -17.70
N ILE A 43 -2.38 -12.99 -17.65
CA ILE A 43 -0.98 -12.56 -17.48
C ILE A 43 -0.41 -11.82 -18.70
N ASP A 44 -1.10 -11.88 -19.85
CA ASP A 44 -0.67 -11.20 -21.07
C ASP A 44 -1.08 -9.70 -21.06
N ASN A 45 -1.99 -9.32 -20.17
CA ASN A 45 -2.51 -7.95 -20.05
C ASN A 45 -2.35 -7.35 -18.65
N ASP A 46 -1.46 -7.93 -17.83
CA ASP A 46 -1.19 -7.47 -16.48
C ASP A 46 0.02 -6.53 -16.39
N GLU A 47 0.12 -5.87 -15.26
CA GLU A 47 1.32 -5.21 -14.77
C GLU A 47 1.95 -6.09 -13.69
N GLU A 48 3.06 -6.74 -14.01
CA GLU A 48 3.77 -7.61 -13.07
C GLU A 48 4.60 -6.78 -12.08
N ARG A 49 4.50 -7.13 -10.79
CA ARG A 49 5.21 -6.48 -9.70
C ARG A 49 5.85 -7.49 -8.76
N TYR A 50 6.98 -7.10 -8.20
CA TYR A 50 7.63 -7.78 -7.08
C TYR A 50 7.62 -6.85 -5.87
N ILE A 51 6.98 -7.28 -4.79
CA ILE A 51 6.74 -6.49 -3.59
C ILE A 51 7.59 -7.05 -2.46
N TYR A 52 8.38 -6.19 -1.84
CA TYR A 52 9.22 -6.51 -0.69
C TYR A 52 8.71 -5.68 0.49
N PHE A 53 8.39 -6.34 1.58
CA PHE A 53 8.11 -5.69 2.86
C PHE A 53 9.33 -5.78 3.76
N PHE A 54 9.45 -4.83 4.66
CA PHE A 54 10.56 -4.76 5.61
C PHE A 54 9.98 -4.62 7.00
N ASP A 55 10.37 -5.54 7.89
CA ASP A 55 9.95 -5.55 9.27
C ASP A 55 11.03 -6.21 10.14
N THR A 56 10.93 -6.07 11.46
CA THR A 56 11.73 -6.88 12.37
C THR A 56 11.25 -8.34 12.32
N PRO A 57 12.08 -9.30 12.78
CA PRO A 57 11.61 -10.68 12.93
C PRO A 57 10.37 -10.85 13.82
N GLY A 58 10.13 -9.89 14.73
CA GLY A 58 8.96 -9.85 15.61
C GLY A 58 7.73 -9.17 14.98
N LEU A 59 7.84 -8.60 13.77
CA LEU A 59 6.78 -7.82 13.12
C LEU A 59 6.40 -6.54 13.87
N ASP A 60 7.38 -5.89 14.49
CA ASP A 60 7.16 -4.71 15.34
C ASP A 60 6.60 -3.51 14.56
N LEU A 61 6.97 -3.36 13.27
CA LEU A 61 6.42 -2.31 12.42
C LEU A 61 4.93 -2.57 12.14
N LEU A 62 4.59 -3.79 11.78
CA LEU A 62 3.22 -4.21 11.53
C LEU A 62 2.34 -3.99 12.78
N GLU A 63 2.82 -4.39 13.96
CA GLU A 63 2.12 -4.17 15.24
C GLU A 63 1.93 -2.68 15.54
N ALA A 64 2.91 -1.85 15.17
CA ALA A 64 2.81 -0.39 15.31
C ALA A 64 1.96 0.28 14.21
N GLY A 65 1.39 -0.49 13.27
CA GLY A 65 0.63 0.05 12.15
C GLY A 65 1.49 0.72 11.07
N ILE A 66 2.76 0.34 10.98
CA ILE A 66 3.73 0.88 10.02
C ILE A 66 3.98 -0.14 8.92
N ILE A 67 4.00 0.31 7.69
CA ILE A 67 4.36 -0.49 6.52
C ILE A 67 5.56 0.16 5.84
N ALA A 68 6.69 -0.54 5.82
CA ALA A 68 7.85 -0.23 5.01
C ALA A 68 7.90 -1.20 3.83
N ARG A 69 7.89 -0.67 2.60
CA ARG A 69 7.77 -1.49 1.39
C ARG A 69 8.62 -0.92 0.26
N ALA A 70 9.19 -1.82 -0.57
CA ALA A 70 9.67 -1.47 -1.91
C ALA A 70 8.94 -2.30 -2.96
N ARG A 71 8.76 -1.71 -4.14
CA ARG A 71 8.05 -2.34 -5.24
C ARG A 71 8.85 -2.18 -6.53
N ARG A 72 9.13 -3.31 -7.17
CA ARG A 72 9.70 -3.37 -8.51
C ARG A 72 8.59 -3.71 -9.49
N THR A 73 8.23 -2.77 -10.35
CA THR A 73 7.27 -2.98 -11.44
C THR A 73 8.02 -3.35 -12.72
N VAL A 74 7.57 -4.34 -13.45
CA VAL A 74 8.20 -4.76 -14.72
C VAL A 74 7.76 -3.78 -15.81
N GLY A 75 8.75 -3.16 -16.46
CA GLY A 75 8.47 -2.21 -17.56
C GLY A 75 8.06 -0.80 -17.11
N ASP A 76 8.00 -0.52 -15.81
CA ASP A 76 7.56 0.76 -15.27
C ASP A 76 8.45 1.26 -14.13
N GLU A 77 8.09 2.39 -13.52
CA GLU A 77 8.77 2.99 -12.38
C GLU A 77 8.69 2.10 -11.14
N HIS A 78 9.74 2.19 -10.34
CA HIS A 78 9.86 1.46 -9.08
C HIS A 78 9.78 2.42 -7.91
N ASP A 79 9.24 1.98 -6.80
CA ASP A 79 9.04 2.84 -5.64
C ASP A 79 9.39 2.16 -4.30
N SER A 80 9.61 3.03 -3.31
CA SER A 80 9.58 2.68 -1.89
C SER A 80 8.49 3.49 -1.18
N THR A 81 7.88 2.91 -0.18
CA THR A 81 6.76 3.53 0.56
C THR A 81 6.94 3.30 2.05
N ILE A 82 6.78 4.36 2.83
CA ILE A 82 6.48 4.30 4.26
C ILE A 82 5.00 4.68 4.44
N LYS A 83 4.23 3.84 5.13
CA LYS A 83 2.79 4.05 5.36
C LYS A 83 2.43 3.80 6.81
N PHE A 84 1.69 4.72 7.40
CA PHE A 84 1.08 4.59 8.73
C PHE A 84 -0.41 4.31 8.62
N ARG A 85 -0.91 3.36 9.40
CA ARG A 85 -2.32 2.96 9.42
C ARG A 85 -2.69 2.27 10.74
N PRO A 86 -3.70 2.76 11.52
CA PRO A 86 -4.51 3.94 11.23
C PRO A 86 -3.80 5.25 11.54
N VAL A 87 -4.32 6.36 10.97
CA VAL A 87 -3.91 7.72 11.34
C VAL A 87 -5.10 8.63 11.60
N VAL A 88 -4.88 9.67 12.40
CA VAL A 88 -5.78 10.80 12.55
C VAL A 88 -5.23 11.93 11.66
N PRO A 89 -5.89 12.28 10.52
CA PRO A 89 -5.34 13.23 9.55
C PRO A 89 -5.01 14.61 10.10
N GLU A 90 -5.70 15.02 11.15
CA GLU A 90 -5.52 16.30 11.82
C GLU A 90 -4.22 16.35 12.65
N GLU A 91 -3.70 15.20 13.06
CA GLU A 91 -2.45 15.03 13.81
C GLU A 91 -1.22 14.92 12.88
N VAL A 92 -1.45 14.68 11.59
CA VAL A 92 -0.37 14.60 10.61
C VAL A 92 0.07 16.01 10.21
N SER A 93 1.37 16.31 10.34
CA SER A 93 1.91 17.61 10.00
C SER A 93 1.58 18.02 8.55
N LYS A 94 1.14 19.27 8.38
CA LYS A 94 0.83 19.83 7.06
C LYS A 94 2.07 19.96 6.17
N GLU A 95 3.26 19.95 6.75
CA GLU A 95 4.51 20.03 5.99
C GLU A 95 4.68 18.86 5.02
N TRP A 96 4.20 17.66 5.37
CA TRP A 96 4.25 16.49 4.50
C TRP A 96 3.42 16.63 3.23
N ARG A 97 2.32 17.39 3.29
CA ARG A 97 1.45 17.64 2.13
C ARG A 97 2.13 18.43 0.99
N LYS A 98 3.30 19.01 1.24
CA LYS A 98 4.10 19.70 0.22
C LYS A 98 4.84 18.72 -0.70
N TYR A 99 5.01 17.48 -0.27
CA TYR A 99 5.73 16.48 -1.06
C TYR A 99 4.76 15.74 -1.99
N ARG A 100 5.10 15.67 -3.27
CA ARG A 100 4.28 15.02 -4.31
C ARG A 100 3.96 13.56 -3.99
N GLY A 101 4.89 12.85 -3.33
CA GLY A 101 4.74 11.44 -2.98
C GLY A 101 3.95 11.19 -1.69
N PHE A 102 3.55 12.24 -0.96
CA PHE A 102 2.76 12.12 0.26
C PHE A 102 1.26 12.11 -0.03
N LYS A 103 0.52 11.27 0.69
CA LYS A 103 -0.96 11.18 0.59
C LYS A 103 -1.57 10.76 1.91
N ILE A 104 -2.77 11.28 2.18
CA ILE A 104 -3.68 10.75 3.19
C ILE A 104 -4.88 10.14 2.47
N GLU A 105 -5.11 8.85 2.67
CA GLU A 105 -6.16 8.08 2.02
C GLU A 105 -7.12 7.48 3.04
N ALA A 106 -8.39 7.37 2.66
CA ALA A 106 -9.39 6.61 3.38
C ALA A 106 -9.63 5.28 2.67
N ASP A 107 -9.21 4.19 3.28
CA ASP A 107 -9.44 2.82 2.81
C ASP A 107 -10.80 2.34 3.32
N ALA A 108 -11.80 2.22 2.45
CA ALA A 108 -13.13 1.72 2.76
C ALA A 108 -13.27 0.25 2.35
N SER A 109 -13.70 -0.59 3.27
CA SER A 109 -13.96 -2.02 3.04
C SER A 109 -15.19 -2.47 3.80
N GLU A 110 -15.55 -3.74 3.68
CA GLU A 110 -16.63 -4.35 4.49
C GLU A 110 -16.37 -4.26 6.00
N LYS A 111 -15.10 -4.13 6.42
CA LYS A 111 -14.70 -3.97 7.83
C LYS A 111 -14.81 -2.53 8.33
N GLY A 112 -15.08 -1.57 7.44
CA GLY A 112 -15.19 -0.17 7.76
C GLY A 112 -14.21 0.72 7.00
N VAL A 113 -14.01 1.95 7.50
CA VAL A 113 -13.09 2.94 6.92
C VAL A 113 -11.91 3.14 7.85
N VAL A 114 -10.70 3.00 7.31
CA VAL A 114 -9.45 3.25 8.02
C VAL A 114 -8.64 4.27 7.23
N LYS A 115 -8.15 5.32 7.91
CA LYS A 115 -7.30 6.34 7.28
C LYS A 115 -5.84 5.97 7.40
N SER A 116 -5.09 6.30 6.37
CA SER A 116 -3.65 6.05 6.30
C SER A 116 -2.91 7.28 5.77
N ALA A 117 -1.68 7.48 6.21
CA ALA A 117 -0.74 8.44 5.64
C ALA A 117 0.41 7.67 5.00
N SER A 118 0.70 7.93 3.74
CA SER A 118 1.76 7.25 2.99
C SER A 118 2.69 8.25 2.34
N PHE A 119 3.98 7.91 2.31
CA PHE A 119 4.99 8.65 1.60
C PHE A 119 5.74 7.73 0.66
N THR A 120 5.48 7.88 -0.64
CA THR A 120 6.02 7.06 -1.72
C THR A 120 7.03 7.87 -2.51
N MET A 121 8.22 7.29 -2.74
CA MET A 121 9.30 7.91 -3.51
C MET A 121 9.81 6.92 -4.56
N PRO A 122 10.22 7.42 -5.75
CA PRO A 122 10.85 6.57 -6.74
C PRO A 122 12.17 6.01 -6.23
N VAL A 123 12.48 4.78 -6.59
CA VAL A 123 13.73 4.11 -6.26
C VAL A 123 14.32 3.39 -7.48
N ASN A 124 15.64 3.39 -7.61
CA ASN A 124 16.30 2.73 -8.72
C ASN A 124 16.18 1.20 -8.63
N LYS A 125 15.83 0.54 -9.75
CA LYS A 125 15.74 -0.92 -9.89
C LYS A 125 16.97 -1.66 -9.36
N GLY A 126 18.17 -1.14 -9.65
CA GLY A 126 19.42 -1.74 -9.20
C GLY A 126 19.58 -1.73 -7.68
N VAL A 127 19.05 -0.70 -7.01
CA VAL A 127 19.05 -0.63 -5.54
C VAL A 127 18.13 -1.69 -4.95
N ILE A 128 16.90 -1.86 -5.47
CA ILE A 128 15.97 -2.90 -4.99
C ILE A 128 16.59 -4.28 -5.15
N LYS A 129 17.18 -4.58 -6.32
CA LYS A 129 17.82 -5.87 -6.57
C LYS A 129 19.00 -6.12 -5.63
N ALA A 130 19.86 -5.12 -5.41
CA ALA A 130 21.02 -5.25 -4.54
C ALA A 130 20.61 -5.43 -3.07
N VAL A 131 19.56 -4.75 -2.61
CA VAL A 131 19.02 -4.98 -1.27
C VAL A 131 18.40 -6.37 -1.14
N ALA A 132 17.63 -6.80 -2.14
CA ALA A 132 17.02 -8.13 -2.14
C ALA A 132 18.07 -9.27 -2.16
N ALA A 133 19.24 -9.03 -2.77
CA ALA A 133 20.36 -9.96 -2.78
C ALA A 133 21.25 -9.90 -1.51
N GLY A 134 21.00 -8.94 -0.61
CA GLY A 134 21.85 -8.72 0.58
C GLY A 134 23.11 -7.90 0.33
N ASP A 135 23.31 -7.39 -0.91
CA ASP A 135 24.50 -6.61 -1.30
C ASP A 135 24.44 -5.16 -0.80
N LYS A 136 23.26 -4.68 -0.42
CA LYS A 136 23.04 -3.34 0.11
C LYS A 136 22.09 -3.35 1.31
N HIS A 137 22.34 -2.39 2.20
CA HIS A 137 21.51 -2.17 3.38
C HIS A 137 20.10 -1.66 3.01
N ILE A 138 19.08 -2.11 3.75
CA ILE A 138 17.65 -1.78 3.52
C ILE A 138 17.42 -0.25 3.53
N ALA A 139 18.10 0.51 4.37
CA ALA A 139 18.02 1.98 4.41
C ALA A 139 18.27 2.67 3.04
N LYS A 140 18.98 2.00 2.12
CA LYS A 140 19.24 2.56 0.77
C LYS A 140 18.00 2.63 -0.12
N LEU A 141 16.91 2.01 0.29
CA LEU A 141 15.62 2.06 -0.41
C LEU A 141 14.82 3.32 -0.08
N PHE A 142 15.10 3.95 1.05
CA PHE A 142 14.33 5.06 1.55
C PHE A 142 15.11 6.37 1.46
N THR A 143 14.40 7.47 1.15
CA THR A 143 15.01 8.80 1.13
C THR A 143 15.09 9.37 2.55
N LYS A 144 15.89 10.41 2.72
CA LYS A 144 16.00 11.12 4.03
C LYS A 144 14.66 11.70 4.47
N GLU A 145 13.83 12.12 3.52
CA GLU A 145 12.48 12.63 3.79
C GLU A 145 11.55 11.50 4.28
N GLN A 146 11.67 10.29 3.71
CA GLN A 146 10.93 9.12 4.21
C GLN A 146 11.42 8.69 5.60
N GLU A 147 12.71 8.75 5.86
CA GLU A 147 13.28 8.50 7.19
C GLU A 147 12.78 9.53 8.20
N ALA A 148 12.74 10.82 7.83
CA ALA A 148 12.22 11.89 8.68
C ALA A 148 10.70 11.72 8.93
N PHE A 149 9.92 11.36 7.91
CA PHE A 149 8.50 11.04 8.05
C PHE A 149 8.28 9.87 9.01
N LEU A 150 9.09 8.82 8.87
CA LEU A 150 9.05 7.66 9.76
C LEU A 150 9.39 8.04 11.21
N ALA A 151 10.39 8.88 11.42
CA ALA A 151 10.81 9.33 12.74
C ALA A 151 9.79 10.26 13.41
N GLU A 152 9.11 11.14 12.64
CA GLU A 152 8.10 12.06 13.18
C GLU A 152 6.80 11.33 13.55
N MET A 153 6.35 10.41 12.68
CA MET A 153 5.09 9.71 12.87
C MET A 153 5.21 8.48 13.78
N GLY A 154 6.43 7.90 13.85
CA GLY A 154 6.68 6.71 14.64
C GLY A 154 6.79 7.04 16.13
N SER A 155 6.26 6.18 16.99
CA SER A 155 6.38 6.31 18.45
C SER A 155 7.79 6.00 18.98
N LYS A 156 8.62 5.34 18.17
CA LYS A 156 10.00 4.96 18.50
C LYS A 156 10.90 5.06 17.28
N PRO A 157 12.18 5.40 17.43
CA PRO A 157 13.15 5.31 16.35
C PRO A 157 13.23 3.88 15.79
N ILE A 158 13.22 3.75 14.48
CA ILE A 158 13.37 2.47 13.80
C ILE A 158 14.80 2.33 13.32
N ASP A 159 15.45 1.27 13.76
CA ASP A 159 16.78 0.88 13.26
C ASP A 159 16.59 0.00 12.00
N PHE A 160 16.92 0.56 10.85
CA PHE A 160 16.86 -0.18 9.57
C PHE A 160 17.80 -1.40 9.54
N SER A 161 18.81 -1.47 10.43
CA SER A 161 19.69 -2.63 10.54
C SER A 161 19.03 -3.85 11.18
N SER A 162 17.95 -3.63 11.94
CA SER A 162 17.16 -4.70 12.57
C SER A 162 16.09 -5.26 11.65
N LEU A 163 15.85 -4.63 10.49
CA LEU A 163 14.81 -5.06 9.55
C LEU A 163 15.28 -6.25 8.71
N THR A 164 14.36 -7.14 8.45
CA THR A 164 14.48 -8.27 7.53
C THR A 164 13.57 -8.09 6.32
N ILE A 165 13.85 -8.83 5.26
CA ILE A 165 13.06 -8.80 4.03
C ILE A 165 11.98 -9.87 4.10
N LEU A 166 10.73 -9.47 3.91
CA LEU A 166 9.58 -10.35 3.76
C LEU A 166 9.13 -10.32 2.30
N GLY A 167 9.25 -11.42 1.59
CA GLY A 167 8.98 -11.53 0.15
C GLY A 167 10.21 -11.95 -0.66
N PRO A 168 10.18 -11.79 -2.00
CA PRO A 168 9.17 -11.03 -2.73
C PRO A 168 7.81 -11.70 -2.79
N LEU A 169 6.76 -10.90 -2.75
CA LEU A 169 5.45 -11.32 -3.24
C LEU A 169 5.36 -10.92 -4.71
N GLN A 170 5.05 -11.87 -5.58
CA GLN A 170 4.72 -11.58 -6.98
C GLN A 170 3.27 -11.10 -7.03
N ALA A 171 3.03 -9.97 -7.67
CA ALA A 171 1.70 -9.42 -7.86
C ALA A 171 1.44 -9.20 -9.35
N HIS A 172 0.28 -9.61 -9.79
CA HIS A 172 -0.30 -9.30 -11.08
C HIS A 172 -1.37 -8.24 -10.86
N ARG A 173 -1.31 -7.15 -11.60
CA ARG A 173 -2.22 -6.03 -11.45
C ARG A 173 -2.87 -5.69 -12.78
N TRP A 174 -4.18 -5.53 -12.75
CA TRP A 174 -4.98 -5.11 -13.90
C TRP A 174 -5.74 -3.84 -13.57
N LYS A 175 -5.94 -3.01 -14.59
CA LYS A 175 -6.83 -1.87 -14.56
C LYS A 175 -7.86 -2.05 -15.65
N PHE A 176 -9.12 -1.94 -15.29
CA PHE A 176 -10.23 -2.17 -16.22
C PHE A 176 -11.49 -1.41 -15.80
N GLU A 177 -12.41 -1.30 -16.75
CA GLU A 177 -13.70 -0.67 -16.53
C GLU A 177 -14.81 -1.70 -16.69
N VAL A 178 -15.89 -1.50 -15.95
CA VAL A 178 -17.12 -2.29 -16.10
C VAL A 178 -18.31 -1.34 -16.26
N PRO A 179 -19.31 -1.67 -17.11
CA PRO A 179 -20.44 -0.76 -17.38
C PRO A 179 -21.25 -0.35 -16.16
N ALA A 180 -21.23 -1.17 -15.11
CA ALA A 180 -21.96 -0.93 -13.85
C ALA A 180 -21.20 -0.04 -12.86
N CYS A 181 -19.94 0.31 -13.13
CA CYS A 181 -19.09 1.11 -12.26
C CYS A 181 -18.52 2.30 -13.04
N PRO A 182 -18.77 3.56 -12.63
CA PRO A 182 -18.27 4.73 -13.33
C PRO A 182 -16.79 5.03 -13.10
N TRP A 183 -16.10 4.21 -12.34
CA TRP A 183 -14.68 4.36 -11.99
C TRP A 183 -13.85 3.20 -12.52
N GLU A 184 -12.59 3.46 -12.84
CA GLU A 184 -11.59 2.42 -13.12
C GLU A 184 -11.47 1.49 -11.93
N ILE A 185 -11.49 0.19 -12.18
CA ILE A 185 -11.27 -0.85 -11.17
C ILE A 185 -9.84 -1.33 -11.29
N THR A 186 -9.17 -1.47 -10.14
CA THR A 186 -7.88 -2.15 -10.06
C THR A 186 -8.09 -3.52 -9.38
N ALA A 187 -7.67 -4.59 -10.04
CA ALA A 187 -7.54 -5.91 -9.41
C ALA A 187 -6.06 -6.23 -9.18
N GLU A 188 -5.75 -6.84 -8.06
CA GLU A 188 -4.42 -7.36 -7.76
C GLU A 188 -4.53 -8.82 -7.30
N LEU A 189 -3.74 -9.70 -7.88
CA LEU A 189 -3.54 -11.07 -7.45
C LEU A 189 -2.11 -11.22 -6.93
N TRP A 190 -1.97 -11.50 -5.66
CA TRP A 190 -0.67 -11.72 -5.03
C TRP A 190 -0.38 -13.21 -4.91
N ARG A 191 0.87 -13.57 -5.21
CA ARG A 191 1.37 -14.94 -5.09
C ARG A 191 2.58 -14.96 -4.16
N ARG A 192 2.54 -15.89 -3.22
CA ARG A 192 3.70 -16.21 -2.39
C ARG A 192 4.57 -17.25 -3.10
N GLU A 193 5.82 -17.39 -2.65
CA GLU A 193 6.76 -18.42 -3.17
C GLU A 193 6.24 -19.85 -2.99
N ASP A 194 5.45 -20.11 -1.94
CA ASP A 194 4.81 -21.41 -1.70
C ASP A 194 3.57 -21.67 -2.58
N GLY A 195 3.28 -20.76 -3.51
CA GLY A 195 2.15 -20.86 -4.45
C GLY A 195 0.80 -20.39 -3.88
N ALA A 196 0.75 -19.96 -2.62
CA ALA A 196 -0.48 -19.40 -2.06
C ALA A 196 -0.86 -18.10 -2.81
N ARG A 197 -2.17 -17.97 -3.11
CA ARG A 197 -2.77 -16.82 -3.81
C ARG A 197 -3.62 -16.00 -2.85
N LEU A 198 -3.49 -14.69 -2.94
CA LEU A 198 -4.20 -13.70 -2.13
C LEU A 198 -4.83 -12.64 -3.04
#